data_7d3883f89f3eb950e41a26dc84ff565e
#
_entry.id   7d3883f89f3eb950e41a26dc84ff565e
#
_cell.length_a   1.000
_cell.length_b   1.000
_cell.length_c   1.000
_cell.angle_alpha   90.00
_cell.angle_beta   90.00
_cell.angle_gamma   90.00
#
_symmetry.space_group_name_H-M   'P 1'
#
loop_
_entity.id
_entity.type
_entity.pdbx_description
1 polymer ?
#
loop_
_entity_poly.entity_id
_entity_poly.type
_entity_poly.pdbx_seq_one_letter_code
_entity_poly.pdbx_strand_id
1 'polypeptide(L)'
;MSVVVMTMNVDGLSHKEFRSILDEMGVEARPERGIYEHISHPTETGFRIIEIWESQEGFEEFAERRLKPAISRLGIQRETSISFKPLHNFFGPRLDELPALIGELPGGPDT
;
A
#
# COMPACT_ATOMS: atom_id res chain seq x y z
N MET A 1 14.92 -12.17 11.92
CA MET A 1 13.80 -11.62 11.15
C MET A 1 13.48 -10.23 11.66
N SER A 2 13.43 -9.25 10.77
CA SER A 2 13.23 -7.86 11.15
C SER A 2 11.96 -7.31 10.55
N VAL A 3 11.16 -6.66 11.38
CA VAL A 3 10.03 -5.87 10.92
C VAL A 3 10.57 -4.67 10.14
N VAL A 4 10.03 -4.45 8.95
CA VAL A 4 10.51 -3.40 8.06
C VAL A 4 9.41 -2.41 7.71
N VAL A 5 9.83 -1.18 7.41
CA VAL A 5 8.97 -0.16 6.83
C VAL A 5 9.32 -0.08 5.34
N MET A 6 8.35 -0.36 4.50
CA MET A 6 8.48 -0.25 3.05
C MET A 6 7.89 1.10 2.63
N THR A 7 8.64 1.86 1.84
CA THR A 7 8.14 3.10 1.23
C THR A 7 8.19 2.95 -0.27
N MET A 8 7.06 3.17 -0.91
CA MET A 8 6.93 3.10 -2.36
C MET A 8 6.41 4.42 -2.90
N ASN A 9 7.11 4.97 -3.88
CA ASN A 9 6.64 6.17 -4.59
C ASN A 9 6.32 5.76 -6.02
N VAL A 10 5.11 6.10 -6.47
CA VAL A 10 4.64 5.74 -7.82
C VAL A 10 4.31 7.02 -8.57
N ASP A 11 5.18 7.39 -9.50
CA ASP A 11 5.01 8.61 -10.28
C ASP A 11 3.86 8.47 -11.28
N GLY A 12 3.01 9.47 -11.32
CA GLY A 12 1.90 9.51 -12.28
C GLY A 12 0.70 8.68 -11.91
N LEU A 13 0.73 7.96 -10.80
CA LEU A 13 -0.41 7.14 -10.40
C LEU A 13 -1.58 8.03 -10.01
N SER A 14 -2.74 7.80 -10.62
CA SER A 14 -3.96 8.54 -10.30
C SER A 14 -4.73 7.85 -9.18
N HIS A 15 -5.67 8.59 -8.57
CA HIS A 15 -6.59 8.01 -7.58
C HIS A 15 -7.34 6.81 -8.16
N LYS A 16 -7.80 6.94 -9.38
CA LYS A 16 -8.57 5.88 -10.04
C LYS A 16 -7.72 4.63 -10.27
N GLU A 17 -6.48 4.82 -10.72
CA GLU A 17 -5.57 3.70 -10.93
C GLU A 17 -5.25 3.00 -9.61
N PHE A 18 -4.98 3.77 -8.57
CA PHE A 18 -4.70 3.21 -7.26
C PHE A 18 -5.88 2.38 -6.75
N ARG A 19 -7.10 2.94 -6.84
CA ARG A 19 -8.31 2.21 -6.44
C ARG A 19 -8.45 0.91 -7.23
N SER A 20 -8.21 0.98 -8.54
CA SER A 20 -8.29 -0.20 -9.40
C SER A 20 -7.31 -1.29 -9.00
N ILE A 21 -6.09 -0.92 -8.63
CA ILE A 21 -5.07 -1.89 -8.20
C ILE A 21 -5.50 -2.57 -6.90
N LEU A 22 -5.97 -1.80 -5.91
CA LEU A 22 -6.43 -2.37 -4.65
C LEU A 22 -7.60 -3.33 -4.86
N ASP A 23 -8.55 -2.93 -5.71
CA ASP A 23 -9.71 -3.76 -6.01
C ASP A 23 -9.31 -5.04 -6.75
N GLU A 24 -8.39 -4.93 -7.70
CA GLU A 24 -7.92 -6.09 -8.47
C GLU A 24 -7.21 -7.09 -7.58
N MET A 25 -6.42 -6.62 -6.63
CA MET A 25 -5.75 -7.50 -5.67
C MET A 25 -6.70 -8.08 -4.62
N GLY A 26 -7.76 -7.34 -4.28
CA GLY A 26 -8.71 -7.72 -3.24
C GLY A 26 -8.11 -7.71 -1.84
N VAL A 27 -7.08 -6.88 -1.62
CA VAL A 27 -6.32 -6.90 -0.36
C VAL A 27 -7.10 -6.35 0.84
N GLU A 28 -8.09 -5.47 0.60
CA GLU A 28 -8.88 -4.92 1.70
C GLU A 28 -9.82 -5.97 2.28
N ALA A 29 -10.37 -6.84 1.44
CA ALA A 29 -11.21 -7.94 1.88
C ALA A 29 -10.41 -9.15 2.35
N ARG A 30 -9.22 -9.34 1.78
CA ARG A 30 -8.33 -10.47 2.10
C ARG A 30 -6.90 -9.98 2.25
N PRO A 31 -6.57 -9.36 3.40
CA PRO A 31 -5.22 -8.84 3.63
C PRO A 31 -4.17 -9.95 3.67
N GLU A 32 -2.95 -9.60 3.33
CA GLU A 32 -1.83 -10.50 3.49
C GLU A 32 -1.51 -10.70 4.97
N ARG A 33 -1.04 -11.89 5.33
CA ARG A 33 -0.75 -12.19 6.73
C ARG A 33 0.48 -11.45 7.26
N GLY A 34 1.43 -11.16 6.40
CA GLY A 34 2.69 -10.55 6.81
C GLY A 34 2.66 -9.04 6.94
N ILE A 35 1.57 -8.39 6.57
CA ILE A 35 1.48 -6.93 6.66
C ILE A 35 0.79 -6.52 7.97
N TYR A 36 1.39 -5.54 8.66
CA TYR A 36 0.79 -4.96 9.86
C TYR A 36 -0.04 -3.74 9.54
N GLU A 37 0.40 -2.93 8.59
CA GLU A 37 -0.25 -1.67 8.32
C GLU A 37 0.05 -1.19 6.91
N HIS A 38 -0.91 -0.53 6.31
CA HIS A 38 -0.80 0.12 5.01
C HIS A 38 -1.38 1.52 5.13
N ILE A 39 -0.60 2.53 4.76
CA ILE A 39 -1.09 3.88 4.62
C ILE A 39 -0.63 4.44 3.28
N SER A 40 -1.40 5.37 2.73
CA SER A 40 -1.06 5.98 1.46
C SER A 40 -1.55 7.41 1.42
N HIS A 41 -0.91 8.20 0.60
CA HIS A 41 -1.37 9.56 0.34
C HIS A 41 -0.93 10.01 -1.04
N PRO A 42 -1.69 10.92 -1.66
CA PRO A 42 -1.25 11.50 -2.91
C PRO A 42 -0.05 12.42 -2.67
N THR A 43 0.78 12.57 -3.71
CA THR A 43 1.90 13.51 -3.74
C THR A 43 1.69 14.43 -4.94
N GLU A 44 2.59 15.39 -5.12
CA GLU A 44 2.53 16.27 -6.29
C GLU A 44 2.71 15.50 -7.60
N THR A 45 3.41 14.37 -7.55
CA THR A 45 3.76 13.61 -8.75
C THR A 45 3.06 12.26 -8.85
N GLY A 46 2.27 11.87 -7.87
CA GLY A 46 1.61 10.56 -7.89
C GLY A 46 1.14 10.14 -6.52
N PHE A 47 1.62 9.00 -6.05
CA PHE A 47 1.25 8.46 -4.74
C PHE A 47 2.46 7.95 -3.98
N ARG A 48 2.37 8.05 -2.66
CA ARG A 48 3.31 7.39 -1.74
C ARG A 48 2.53 6.37 -0.92
N ILE A 49 3.09 5.16 -0.85
CA ILE A 49 2.54 4.06 -0.07
C ILE A 49 3.58 3.68 0.98
N ILE A 50 3.15 3.57 2.23
CA ILE A 50 4.03 3.18 3.33
C ILE A 50 3.40 1.98 4.01
N GLU A 51 4.17 0.90 4.14
CA GLU A 51 3.67 -0.34 4.74
C GLU A 51 4.64 -0.88 5.76
N ILE A 52 4.09 -1.49 6.79
CA ILE A 52 4.89 -2.18 7.80
C ILE A 52 4.69 -3.68 7.58
N TRP A 53 5.79 -4.40 7.36
CA TRP A 53 5.79 -5.83 7.07
C TRP A 53 6.63 -6.61 8.07
N GLU A 54 6.24 -7.86 8.32
CA GLU A 54 7.04 -8.77 9.16
C GLU A 54 8.46 -8.91 8.63
N SER A 55 8.63 -8.89 7.29
CA SER A 55 9.94 -9.03 6.65
C SER A 55 9.89 -8.45 5.25
N GLN A 56 11.06 -8.11 4.73
CA GLN A 56 11.20 -7.68 3.34
C GLN A 56 10.80 -8.80 2.39
N GLU A 57 11.18 -10.03 2.70
CA GLU A 57 10.85 -11.20 1.88
C GLU A 57 9.33 -11.38 1.78
N GLY A 58 8.61 -11.11 2.86
CA GLY A 58 7.15 -11.19 2.84
C GLY A 58 6.53 -10.22 1.85
N PHE A 59 7.04 -8.98 1.80
CA PHE A 59 6.59 -8.02 0.81
C PHE A 59 6.94 -8.49 -0.61
N GLU A 60 8.16 -8.96 -0.82
CA GLU A 60 8.60 -9.39 -2.15
C GLU A 60 7.76 -10.54 -2.69
N GLU A 61 7.42 -11.49 -1.83
CA GLU A 61 6.56 -12.60 -2.21
C GLU A 61 5.15 -12.12 -2.55
N PHE A 62 4.60 -11.22 -1.74
CA PHE A 62 3.31 -10.59 -2.02
C PHE A 62 3.33 -9.86 -3.37
N ALA A 63 4.40 -9.10 -3.63
CA ALA A 63 4.51 -8.36 -4.87
C ALA A 63 4.49 -9.28 -6.10
N GLU A 64 5.23 -10.40 -6.03
CA GLU A 64 5.24 -11.36 -7.14
C GLU A 64 3.90 -12.06 -7.32
N ARG A 65 3.22 -12.38 -6.24
CA ARG A 65 2.02 -13.20 -6.29
C ARG A 65 0.74 -12.39 -6.52
N ARG A 66 0.65 -11.18 -6.00
CA ARG A 66 -0.58 -10.38 -6.09
C ARG A 66 -0.41 -9.03 -6.77
N LEU A 67 0.62 -8.27 -6.43
CA LEU A 67 0.75 -6.89 -6.91
C LEU A 67 1.11 -6.82 -8.39
N LYS A 68 2.19 -7.47 -8.79
CA LYS A 68 2.63 -7.43 -10.20
C LYS A 68 1.60 -8.02 -11.15
N PRO A 69 0.96 -9.16 -10.84
CA PRO A 69 -0.10 -9.66 -11.70
C PRO A 69 -1.28 -8.70 -11.85
N ALA A 70 -1.68 -8.02 -10.76
CA ALA A 70 -2.77 -7.07 -10.82
C ALA A 70 -2.43 -5.88 -11.71
N ILE A 71 -1.24 -5.32 -11.55
CA ILE A 71 -0.76 -4.22 -12.36
C ILE A 71 -0.71 -4.62 -13.83
N SER A 72 -0.22 -5.83 -14.11
CA SER A 72 -0.14 -6.34 -15.47
C SER A 72 -1.52 -6.49 -16.11
N ARG A 73 -2.48 -7.06 -15.38
CA ARG A 73 -3.85 -7.23 -15.88
C ARG A 73 -4.53 -5.91 -16.18
N LEU A 74 -4.23 -4.89 -15.40
CA LEU A 74 -4.81 -3.55 -15.58
C LEU A 74 -4.09 -2.73 -16.65
N GLY A 75 -2.92 -3.19 -17.10
CA GLY A 75 -2.13 -2.46 -18.08
C GLY A 75 -1.54 -1.16 -17.57
N ILE A 76 -1.36 -1.05 -16.26
CA ILE A 76 -0.81 0.16 -15.67
C ILE A 76 0.72 0.10 -15.68
N GLN A 77 1.35 1.14 -16.23
CA GLN A 77 2.80 1.24 -16.29
C GLN A 77 3.21 2.58 -15.71
N ARG A 78 3.74 2.55 -14.49
CA ARG A 78 4.18 3.76 -13.79
C ARG A 78 5.56 3.53 -13.20
N GLU A 79 6.36 4.56 -13.19
CA GLU A 79 7.68 4.50 -12.61
C GLU A 79 7.57 4.42 -11.09
N THR A 80 8.25 3.44 -10.50
CA THR A 80 8.11 3.13 -9.09
C THR A 80 9.48 3.04 -8.44
N SER A 81 9.62 3.63 -7.26
CA SER A 81 10.79 3.45 -6.41
C SER A 81 10.36 2.85 -5.08
N ILE A 82 11.15 1.91 -4.56
CA ILE A 82 10.84 1.21 -3.32
C ILE A 82 12.07 1.21 -2.43
N SER A 83 11.87 1.48 -1.15
CA SER A 83 12.93 1.36 -0.16
C SER A 83 12.43 0.66 1.08
N PHE A 84 13.37 0.04 1.81
CA PHE A 84 13.07 -0.69 3.05
C PHE A 84 13.97 -0.15 4.15
N LYS A 85 13.39 0.08 5.32
CA LYS A 85 14.13 0.48 6.52
C LYS A 85 13.64 -0.37 7.69
N PRO A 86 14.51 -0.70 8.65
CA PRO A 86 14.03 -1.39 9.85
C PRO A 86 13.07 -0.50 10.62
N LEU A 87 12.01 -1.10 11.15
CA LEU A 87 11.10 -0.35 12.01
C LEU A 87 11.80 0.00 13.30
N HIS A 88 11.76 1.27 13.67
CA HIS A 88 12.33 1.73 14.93
C HIS A 88 11.26 1.88 16.01
N ASN A 89 10.13 2.49 15.68
CA ASN A 89 9.07 2.73 16.65
C ASN A 89 7.73 2.85 15.94
N PHE A 90 6.70 2.40 16.60
CA PHE A 90 5.33 2.55 16.12
C PHE A 90 4.44 2.90 17.32
N PHE A 91 3.56 3.88 17.12
CA PHE A 91 2.67 4.34 18.17
C PHE A 91 1.37 4.79 17.54
N GLY A 92 0.28 4.07 17.81
CA GLY A 92 -1.01 4.37 17.21
C GLY A 92 -2.15 4.09 18.16
N PRO A 93 -2.31 4.89 19.25
CA PRO A 93 -3.29 4.59 20.31
C PRO A 93 -4.74 4.62 19.85
N ARG A 94 -5.03 5.24 18.71
CA ARG A 94 -6.41 5.33 18.22
C ARG A 94 -6.57 4.80 16.80
N LEU A 95 -5.71 3.86 16.40
CA LEU A 95 -5.79 3.28 15.06
C LEU A 95 -7.11 2.60 14.76
N ASP A 96 -7.73 2.00 15.78
CA ASP A 96 -8.98 1.29 15.61
C ASP A 96 -10.15 2.21 15.27
N GLU A 97 -9.98 3.53 15.44
CA GLU A 97 -11.01 4.51 15.07
C GLU A 97 -10.94 4.95 13.60
N LEU A 98 -9.80 4.72 12.94
CA LEU A 98 -9.59 5.20 11.58
C LEU A 98 -10.54 4.59 10.53
N PRO A 99 -10.86 3.28 10.59
CA PRO A 99 -11.72 2.70 9.56
C PRO A 99 -13.05 3.42 9.38
N ALA A 100 -13.61 3.97 10.47
CA ALA A 100 -14.87 4.70 10.40
C ALA A 100 -14.75 6.02 9.63
N LEU A 101 -13.53 6.54 9.44
CA LEU A 101 -13.29 7.83 8.80
C LEU A 101 -12.83 7.71 7.35
N ILE A 102 -12.50 6.51 6.88
CA ILE A 102 -11.87 6.34 5.57
C ILE A 102 -12.73 6.87 4.43
N GLY A 103 -14.05 6.69 4.50
CA GLY A 103 -14.94 7.16 3.45
C GLY A 103 -14.99 8.69 3.30
N GLU A 104 -14.50 9.42 4.30
CA GLU A 104 -14.50 10.89 4.28
C GLU A 104 -13.14 11.46 3.86
N LEU A 105 -12.14 10.62 3.66
CA LEU A 105 -10.79 11.07 3.32
C LEU A 105 -10.64 11.24 1.82
N PRO A 106 -9.82 12.23 1.37
CA PRO A 106 -9.44 12.30 -0.03
C PRO A 106 -8.76 10.99 -0.44
N GLY A 107 -9.13 10.45 -1.60
CA GLY A 107 -8.57 9.17 -2.05
C GLY A 107 -9.18 7.94 -1.40
N GLY A 108 -10.24 8.12 -0.59
CA GLY A 108 -10.97 7.00 -0.01
C GLY A 108 -11.81 6.26 -1.06
N PRO A 109 -12.52 5.19 -0.64
CA PRO A 109 -13.26 4.35 -1.59
C PRO A 109 -14.29 5.07 -2.46
N ASP A 110 -14.81 6.20 -1.97
CA ASP A 110 -15.87 6.94 -2.64
C ASP A 110 -15.36 8.09 -3.52
N THR A 111 -14.07 8.21 -3.71
CA THR A 111 -13.49 9.30 -4.50
C THR A 111 -12.92 8.84 -5.82
#